data_81db8ff403b3a6f5b04bb16730678305
#
_entry.id   81db8ff403b3a6f5b04bb16730678305
#
_cell.length_a   1.000
_cell.length_b   1.000
_cell.length_c   1.000
_cell.angle_alpha   90.00
_cell.angle_beta   90.00
_cell.angle_gamma   90.00
#
_symmetry.space_group_name_H-M   'P 1'
#
loop_
_entity.id
_entity.type
_entity.pdbx_description
1 polymer ?
#
loop_
_entity_poly.entity_id
_entity_poly.type
_entity_poly.pdbx_seq_one_letter_code
_entity_poly.pdbx_strand_id
1 'polypeptide(L)'
;MVKIRELAPDFKLQGVLNDQVSEYSLSKYKGKWIVLYFYPLDFTFICPTEVTEFSKRYDEFSKLNAEVLGVSVDSIHSHKAWIKQIGGLKHPLLSDFNKEVSKMYDVLLQPDGVSFRAVFIINPEGIIKYHLVHDLDVGRSVGEVLRVLNALQTGELCPVEWAPGKKTLGKG
;
A
#
# COMPACT_ATOMS: atom_id res chain seq x y z
N MET A 1 -16.78 5.92 3.87
CA MET A 1 -15.40 6.47 3.97
C MET A 1 -14.68 5.70 5.05
N VAL A 2 -13.53 5.09 4.73
CA VAL A 2 -12.68 4.42 5.72
C VAL A 2 -12.03 5.46 6.64
N LYS A 3 -11.93 5.15 7.93
CA LYS A 3 -11.42 6.11 8.93
C LYS A 3 -10.27 5.54 9.73
N ILE A 4 -9.41 6.43 10.21
CA ILE A 4 -8.38 6.10 11.19
C ILE A 4 -9.04 5.54 12.46
N ARG A 5 -8.45 4.50 13.05
CA ARG A 5 -8.90 3.76 14.23
C ARG A 5 -10.09 2.81 13.98
N GLU A 6 -10.53 2.65 12.75
CA GLU A 6 -11.53 1.63 12.37
C GLU A 6 -10.86 0.40 11.73
N LEU A 7 -11.56 -0.72 11.73
CA LEU A 7 -11.12 -1.92 11.02
C LEU A 7 -11.03 -1.64 9.52
N ALA A 8 -9.93 -2.04 8.92
CA ALA A 8 -9.78 -2.00 7.47
C ALA A 8 -10.76 -2.99 6.84
N PRO A 9 -11.52 -2.59 5.81
CA PRO A 9 -12.37 -3.51 5.08
C PRO A 9 -11.55 -4.66 4.48
N ASP A 10 -11.91 -5.91 4.81
CA ASP A 10 -11.25 -7.08 4.21
C ASP A 10 -11.73 -7.28 2.77
N PHE A 11 -10.88 -7.90 1.97
CA PHE A 11 -11.15 -8.18 0.57
C PHE A 11 -10.53 -9.52 0.15
N LYS A 12 -10.95 -10.02 -1.00
CA LYS A 12 -10.30 -11.12 -1.72
C LYS A 12 -10.04 -10.70 -3.15
N LEU A 13 -8.76 -10.62 -3.51
CA LEU A 13 -8.32 -10.28 -4.86
C LEU A 13 -7.31 -11.30 -5.36
N GLN A 14 -7.32 -11.56 -6.65
CA GLN A 14 -6.19 -12.20 -7.30
C GLN A 14 -5.04 -11.21 -7.45
N GLY A 15 -3.82 -11.68 -7.34
CA GLY A 15 -2.63 -10.86 -7.52
C GLY A 15 -1.49 -11.65 -8.12
N VAL A 16 -0.47 -10.92 -8.57
CA VAL A 16 0.71 -11.47 -9.25
C VAL A 16 1.97 -11.13 -8.48
N LEU A 17 2.75 -12.15 -8.16
CA LEU A 17 4.11 -12.03 -7.63
C LEU A 17 5.00 -13.11 -8.29
N ASN A 18 6.18 -12.72 -8.79
CA ASN A 18 7.11 -13.67 -9.42
C ASN A 18 6.46 -14.55 -10.49
N ASP A 19 5.64 -13.96 -11.36
CA ASP A 19 4.87 -14.60 -12.43
C ASP A 19 3.77 -15.58 -11.95
N GLN A 20 3.62 -15.76 -10.65
CA GLN A 20 2.59 -16.60 -10.04
C GLN A 20 1.35 -15.79 -9.69
N VAL A 21 0.19 -16.38 -9.95
CA VAL A 21 -1.12 -15.83 -9.55
C VAL A 21 -1.56 -16.53 -8.26
N SER A 22 -1.93 -15.72 -7.27
CA SER A 22 -2.46 -16.21 -5.98
C SER A 22 -3.61 -15.34 -5.50
N GLU A 23 -4.40 -15.84 -4.56
CA GLU A 23 -5.42 -15.06 -3.88
C GLU A 23 -4.83 -14.35 -2.66
N TYR A 24 -5.17 -13.09 -2.50
CA TYR A 24 -4.74 -12.21 -1.42
C TYR A 24 -5.94 -11.66 -0.65
N SER A 25 -5.82 -11.57 0.67
CA SER A 25 -6.80 -10.94 1.57
C SER A 25 -6.07 -10.35 2.77
N LEU A 26 -6.63 -9.33 3.43
CA LEU A 26 -6.01 -8.79 4.64
C LEU A 26 -5.99 -9.82 5.77
N SER A 27 -7.02 -10.64 5.87
CA SER A 27 -7.14 -11.69 6.88
C SER A 27 -5.99 -12.70 6.87
N LYS A 28 -5.33 -12.91 5.71
CA LYS A 28 -4.13 -13.77 5.61
C LYS A 28 -2.89 -13.18 6.29
N TYR A 29 -2.89 -11.88 6.58
CA TYR A 29 -1.76 -11.16 7.15
C TYR A 29 -1.97 -10.76 8.62
N LYS A 30 -2.92 -11.40 9.33
CA LYS A 30 -3.09 -11.17 10.77
C LYS A 30 -1.76 -11.30 11.51
N GLY A 31 -1.50 -10.37 12.43
CA GLY A 31 -0.25 -10.29 13.18
C GLY A 31 0.89 -9.56 12.48
N LYS A 32 0.68 -9.10 11.24
CA LYS A 32 1.64 -8.26 10.50
C LYS A 32 1.09 -6.86 10.27
N TRP A 33 1.97 -5.91 10.11
CA TRP A 33 1.64 -4.62 9.55
C TRP A 33 1.41 -4.76 8.05
N ILE A 34 0.50 -3.96 7.49
CA ILE A 34 0.22 -3.95 6.05
C ILE A 34 0.34 -2.53 5.54
N VAL A 35 1.11 -2.38 4.47
CA VAL A 35 1.13 -1.17 3.64
C VAL A 35 0.34 -1.49 2.37
N LEU A 36 -0.92 -1.10 2.36
CA LEU A 36 -1.82 -1.26 1.23
C LEU A 36 -1.82 0.03 0.42
N TYR A 37 -1.38 -0.03 -0.83
CA TYR A 37 -1.39 1.16 -1.68
C TYR A 37 -2.19 0.92 -2.96
N PHE A 38 -2.92 1.96 -3.38
CA PHE A 38 -3.67 1.99 -4.63
C PHE A 38 -2.94 2.89 -5.62
N TYR A 39 -2.93 2.52 -6.89
CA TYR A 39 -2.37 3.31 -7.98
C TYR A 39 -3.30 3.25 -9.21
N PRO A 40 -3.27 4.27 -10.09
CA PRO A 40 -4.23 4.38 -11.18
C PRO A 40 -4.22 3.21 -12.15
N LEU A 41 -3.10 3.02 -12.87
CA LEU A 41 -3.00 2.04 -13.95
C LEU A 41 -1.56 1.57 -14.19
N ASP A 42 -1.45 0.32 -14.64
CA ASP A 42 -0.23 -0.21 -15.27
C ASP A 42 0.13 0.60 -16.54
N PHE A 43 1.37 0.50 -17.00
CA PHE A 43 1.86 1.10 -18.25
C PHE A 43 1.67 2.62 -18.37
N THR A 44 1.69 3.34 -17.24
CA THR A 44 1.61 4.81 -17.21
C THR A 44 2.96 5.44 -16.84
N PHE A 45 2.99 6.70 -16.41
CA PHE A 45 4.24 7.48 -16.27
C PHE A 45 4.73 7.56 -14.82
N ILE A 46 3.86 7.93 -13.85
CA ILE A 46 4.22 8.05 -12.43
C ILE A 46 4.14 6.69 -11.74
N CYS A 47 3.17 5.84 -12.09
CA CYS A 47 2.94 4.56 -11.43
C CYS A 47 4.19 3.65 -11.38
N PRO A 48 4.99 3.49 -12.46
CA PRO A 48 6.20 2.67 -12.37
C PRO A 48 7.22 3.24 -11.38
N THR A 49 7.32 4.56 -11.22
CA THR A 49 8.25 5.16 -10.26
C THR A 49 7.88 4.82 -8.81
N GLU A 50 6.59 4.80 -8.48
CA GLU A 50 6.10 4.44 -7.14
C GLU A 50 6.24 2.94 -6.88
N VAL A 51 5.74 2.11 -7.80
CA VAL A 51 5.71 0.65 -7.65
C VAL A 51 7.14 0.08 -7.55
N THR A 52 8.06 0.55 -8.37
CA THR A 52 9.46 0.14 -8.30
C THR A 52 10.15 0.64 -7.04
N GLU A 53 9.84 1.84 -6.53
CA GLU A 53 10.42 2.33 -5.28
C GLU A 53 9.91 1.53 -4.06
N PHE A 54 8.63 1.15 -4.00
CA PHE A 54 8.14 0.21 -2.98
C PHE A 54 8.88 -1.13 -3.05
N SER A 55 9.09 -1.65 -4.26
CA SER A 55 9.82 -2.91 -4.45
C SER A 55 11.29 -2.81 -4.04
N LYS A 56 11.97 -1.73 -4.42
CA LYS A 56 13.37 -1.47 -4.08
C LYS A 56 13.58 -1.41 -2.57
N ARG A 57 12.64 -0.80 -1.86
CA ARG A 57 12.68 -0.63 -0.41
C ARG A 57 11.93 -1.72 0.36
N TYR A 58 11.48 -2.78 -0.30
CA TYR A 58 10.68 -3.85 0.31
C TYR A 58 11.37 -4.47 1.54
N ASP A 59 12.69 -4.65 1.51
CA ASP A 59 13.43 -5.25 2.63
C ASP A 59 13.37 -4.38 3.90
N GLU A 60 13.20 -3.05 3.77
CA GLU A 60 12.99 -2.15 4.91
C GLU A 60 11.62 -2.39 5.55
N PHE A 61 10.57 -2.58 4.73
CA PHE A 61 9.23 -2.95 5.23
C PHE A 61 9.23 -4.32 5.88
N SER A 62 9.86 -5.30 5.26
CA SER A 62 9.96 -6.67 5.79
C SER A 62 10.64 -6.72 7.15
N LYS A 63 11.70 -5.94 7.37
CA LYS A 63 12.38 -5.81 8.67
C LYS A 63 11.47 -5.22 9.76
N LEU A 64 10.46 -4.47 9.38
CA LEU A 64 9.43 -3.90 10.26
C LEU A 64 8.21 -4.82 10.41
N ASN A 65 8.32 -6.11 10.04
CA ASN A 65 7.21 -7.06 10.03
C ASN A 65 6.00 -6.53 9.25
N ALA A 66 6.25 -5.87 8.11
CA ALA A 66 5.22 -5.29 7.26
C ALA A 66 5.21 -5.92 5.87
N GLU A 67 4.00 -6.20 5.37
CA GLU A 67 3.77 -6.61 3.99
C GLU A 67 3.33 -5.41 3.14
N VAL A 68 3.77 -5.38 1.89
CA VAL A 68 3.39 -4.35 0.92
C VAL A 68 2.48 -4.97 -0.12
N LEU A 69 1.31 -4.39 -0.33
CA LEU A 69 0.31 -4.83 -1.31
C LEU A 69 -0.06 -3.66 -2.22
N GLY A 70 0.21 -3.80 -3.52
CA GLY A 70 -0.18 -2.81 -4.53
C GLY A 70 -1.51 -3.22 -5.18
N VAL A 71 -2.41 -2.27 -5.40
CA VAL A 71 -3.74 -2.52 -5.98
C VAL A 71 -3.99 -1.53 -7.13
N SER A 72 -4.46 -2.04 -8.25
CA SER A 72 -5.05 -1.23 -9.32
C SER A 72 -6.26 -1.93 -9.94
N VAL A 73 -6.94 -1.24 -10.82
CA VAL A 73 -8.10 -1.78 -11.54
C VAL A 73 -7.72 -2.63 -12.77
N ASP A 74 -6.44 -2.83 -13.00
CA ASP A 74 -5.94 -3.66 -14.10
C ASP A 74 -6.20 -5.16 -13.86
N SER A 75 -6.19 -5.93 -14.94
CA SER A 75 -6.28 -7.38 -14.87
C SER A 75 -4.95 -8.03 -14.43
N ILE A 76 -5.02 -9.27 -13.93
CA ILE A 76 -3.82 -10.07 -13.63
C ILE A 76 -2.93 -10.27 -14.86
N HIS A 77 -3.49 -10.25 -16.07
CA HIS A 77 -2.73 -10.38 -17.31
C HIS A 77 -1.93 -9.11 -17.59
N SER A 78 -2.51 -7.94 -17.36
CA SER A 78 -1.80 -6.66 -17.42
C SER A 78 -0.67 -6.65 -16.40
N HIS A 79 -0.94 -6.97 -15.14
CA HIS A 79 0.09 -7.03 -14.08
C HIS A 79 1.27 -7.94 -14.46
N LYS A 80 1.00 -9.15 -14.98
CA LYS A 80 2.08 -10.06 -15.43
C LYS A 80 2.99 -9.44 -16.48
N ALA A 81 2.38 -8.85 -17.51
CA ALA A 81 3.12 -8.22 -18.60
C ALA A 81 3.92 -7.02 -18.10
N TRP A 82 3.30 -6.19 -17.29
CA TRP A 82 3.93 -4.97 -16.78
C TRP A 82 5.04 -5.25 -15.77
N ILE A 83 4.85 -6.15 -14.82
CA ILE A 83 5.88 -6.57 -13.87
C ILE A 83 7.14 -7.05 -14.61
N LYS A 84 6.96 -7.83 -15.68
CA LYS A 84 8.09 -8.28 -16.51
C LYS A 84 8.80 -7.12 -17.19
N GLN A 85 8.04 -6.14 -17.71
CA GLN A 85 8.59 -4.96 -18.37
C GLN A 85 9.40 -4.07 -17.43
N ILE A 86 8.95 -3.89 -16.18
CA ILE A 86 9.64 -3.04 -15.20
C ILE A 86 10.73 -3.77 -14.41
N GLY A 87 11.07 -5.01 -14.78
CA GLY A 87 12.21 -5.75 -14.24
C GLY A 87 11.91 -6.60 -13.00
N GLY A 88 10.64 -6.90 -12.71
CA GLY A 88 10.22 -7.70 -11.56
C GLY A 88 9.93 -6.87 -10.30
N LEU A 89 9.22 -7.46 -9.36
CA LEU A 89 8.85 -6.83 -8.08
C LEU A 89 9.05 -7.80 -6.92
N LYS A 90 9.30 -7.25 -5.73
CA LYS A 90 9.40 -8.02 -4.46
C LYS A 90 8.07 -8.12 -3.73
N HIS A 91 7.03 -7.44 -4.16
CA HIS A 91 5.69 -7.45 -3.58
C HIS A 91 4.62 -7.68 -4.66
N PRO A 92 3.44 -8.18 -4.32
CA PRO A 92 2.41 -8.48 -5.28
C PRO A 92 1.68 -7.23 -5.79
N LEU A 93 1.18 -7.30 -7.03
CA LEU A 93 0.16 -6.41 -7.55
C LEU A 93 -1.17 -7.15 -7.62
N LEU A 94 -2.20 -6.57 -7.01
CA LEU A 94 -3.54 -7.12 -6.88
C LEU A 94 -4.50 -6.47 -7.87
N SER A 95 -5.35 -7.30 -8.47
CA SER A 95 -6.31 -6.89 -9.51
C SER A 95 -7.67 -6.59 -8.90
N ASP A 96 -8.01 -5.32 -8.75
CA ASP A 96 -9.35 -4.85 -8.40
C ASP A 96 -10.16 -4.53 -9.68
N PHE A 97 -10.21 -5.50 -10.59
CA PHE A 97 -10.80 -5.33 -11.94
C PHE A 97 -12.26 -4.89 -11.91
N ASN A 98 -13.03 -5.37 -10.94
CA ASN A 98 -14.44 -4.97 -10.73
C ASN A 98 -14.58 -3.64 -9.94
N LYS A 99 -13.47 -3.06 -9.46
CA LYS A 99 -13.41 -1.76 -8.76
C LYS A 99 -14.12 -1.73 -7.39
N GLU A 100 -14.43 -2.89 -6.83
CA GLU A 100 -15.17 -2.97 -5.56
C GLU A 100 -14.30 -2.56 -4.37
N VAL A 101 -13.03 -2.97 -4.37
CA VAL A 101 -12.11 -2.64 -3.28
C VAL A 101 -11.76 -1.16 -3.30
N SER A 102 -11.50 -0.59 -4.47
CA SER A 102 -11.27 0.86 -4.63
C SER A 102 -12.47 1.69 -4.17
N LYS A 103 -13.70 1.23 -4.44
CA LYS A 103 -14.94 1.85 -3.90
C LYS A 103 -15.02 1.71 -2.39
N MET A 104 -14.76 0.52 -1.87
CA MET A 104 -14.83 0.20 -0.44
C MET A 104 -13.87 1.04 0.38
N TYR A 105 -12.67 1.31 -0.17
CA TYR A 105 -11.66 2.18 0.44
C TYR A 105 -11.87 3.67 0.15
N ASP A 106 -12.91 4.03 -0.60
CA ASP A 106 -13.25 5.41 -0.98
C ASP A 106 -12.13 6.12 -1.75
N VAL A 107 -11.47 5.38 -2.62
CA VAL A 107 -10.35 5.86 -3.44
C VAL A 107 -10.61 5.75 -4.95
N LEU A 108 -11.80 5.30 -5.36
CA LEU A 108 -12.15 5.22 -6.77
C LEU A 108 -12.53 6.60 -7.32
N LEU A 109 -11.83 7.05 -8.34
CA LEU A 109 -12.19 8.22 -9.14
C LEU A 109 -13.25 7.78 -10.17
N GLN A 110 -14.52 8.06 -9.87
CA GLN A 110 -15.67 7.51 -10.60
C GLN A 110 -15.69 7.81 -12.10
N PRO A 111 -15.45 9.06 -12.58
CA PRO A 111 -15.50 9.34 -14.00
C PRO A 111 -14.48 8.55 -14.82
N ASP A 112 -13.26 8.40 -14.29
CA ASP A 112 -12.14 7.77 -14.99
C ASP A 112 -12.09 6.26 -14.74
N GLY A 113 -12.76 5.78 -13.70
CA GLY A 113 -12.79 4.36 -13.33
C GLY A 113 -11.46 3.80 -12.87
N VAL A 114 -10.56 4.64 -12.38
CA VAL A 114 -9.25 4.31 -11.79
C VAL A 114 -9.20 4.73 -10.33
N SER A 115 -8.22 4.27 -9.58
CA SER A 115 -8.02 4.74 -8.21
C SER A 115 -7.17 6.00 -8.15
N PHE A 116 -7.40 6.85 -7.13
CA PHE A 116 -6.42 7.82 -6.69
C PHE A 116 -5.13 7.13 -6.23
N ARG A 117 -4.06 7.91 -6.03
CA ARG A 117 -2.82 7.43 -5.40
C ARG A 117 -2.98 7.42 -3.89
N ALA A 118 -3.47 6.32 -3.35
CA ALA A 118 -3.71 6.19 -1.92
C ALA A 118 -2.75 5.20 -1.26
N VAL A 119 -2.46 5.41 0.02
CA VAL A 119 -1.77 4.43 0.85
C VAL A 119 -2.43 4.36 2.22
N PHE A 120 -2.55 3.14 2.74
CA PHE A 120 -3.07 2.85 4.08
C PHE A 120 -2.02 2.03 4.83
N ILE A 121 -1.75 2.40 6.09
CA ILE A 121 -0.97 1.57 7.01
C ILE A 121 -1.96 0.97 8.00
N ILE A 122 -1.99 -0.36 8.04
CA ILE A 122 -2.89 -1.17 8.84
C ILE A 122 -2.04 -1.94 9.85
N ASN A 123 -2.44 -1.90 11.11
CA ASN A 123 -1.70 -2.57 12.18
C ASN A 123 -2.02 -4.09 12.27
N PRO A 124 -1.29 -4.87 13.09
CA PRO A 124 -1.50 -6.33 13.22
C PRO A 124 -2.91 -6.75 13.62
N GLU A 125 -3.68 -5.88 14.27
CA GLU A 125 -5.08 -6.09 14.65
C GLU A 125 -6.07 -5.76 13.52
N GLY A 126 -5.58 -5.31 12.35
CA GLY A 126 -6.40 -4.92 11.22
C GLY A 126 -6.96 -3.49 11.28
N ILE A 127 -6.45 -2.65 12.19
CA ILE A 127 -6.92 -1.27 12.38
C ILE A 127 -6.12 -0.31 11.48
N ILE A 128 -6.80 0.58 10.78
CA ILE A 128 -6.16 1.64 9.99
C ILE A 128 -5.52 2.66 10.94
N LYS A 129 -4.22 2.84 10.81
CA LYS A 129 -3.42 3.77 11.63
C LYS A 129 -2.98 5.03 10.87
N TYR A 130 -2.95 4.96 9.56
CA TYR A 130 -2.57 6.06 8.68
C TYR A 130 -3.22 5.88 7.32
N HIS A 131 -3.61 6.97 6.69
CA HIS A 131 -3.89 6.98 5.26
C HIS A 131 -3.49 8.32 4.63
N LEU A 132 -3.16 8.26 3.37
CA LEU A 132 -2.79 9.39 2.51
C LEU A 132 -3.45 9.17 1.16
N VAL A 133 -4.01 10.22 0.57
CA VAL A 133 -4.56 10.21 -0.79
C VAL A 133 -4.02 11.41 -1.55
N HIS A 134 -3.35 11.15 -2.67
CA HIS A 134 -2.92 12.16 -3.63
C HIS A 134 -3.80 12.14 -4.87
N ASP A 135 -3.89 13.28 -5.54
CA ASP A 135 -4.37 13.37 -6.90
C ASP A 135 -3.40 12.64 -7.87
N LEU A 136 -3.81 12.47 -9.12
CA LEU A 136 -3.12 11.63 -10.10
C LEU A 136 -1.72 12.15 -10.50
N ASP A 137 -1.51 13.45 -10.43
CA ASP A 137 -0.31 14.13 -10.95
C ASP A 137 0.91 14.10 -10.03
N VAL A 138 0.74 13.67 -8.77
CA VAL A 138 1.81 13.72 -7.77
C VAL A 138 2.08 12.36 -7.16
N GLY A 139 3.27 11.81 -7.42
CA GLY A 139 3.73 10.57 -6.80
C GLY A 139 3.91 10.70 -5.28
N ARG A 140 3.73 9.58 -4.57
CA ARG A 140 3.88 9.52 -3.10
C ARG A 140 5.33 9.33 -2.69
N SER A 141 5.66 9.75 -1.48
CA SER A 141 6.95 9.49 -0.87
C SER A 141 6.93 8.15 -0.13
N VAL A 142 7.61 7.13 -0.67
CA VAL A 142 7.80 5.84 0.01
C VAL A 142 8.63 6.01 1.29
N GLY A 143 9.55 6.97 1.31
CA GLY A 143 10.31 7.34 2.51
C GLY A 143 9.42 7.84 3.64
N GLU A 144 8.40 8.64 3.33
CA GLU A 144 7.42 9.10 4.33
C GLU A 144 6.56 7.94 4.84
N VAL A 145 6.14 7.04 3.97
CA VAL A 145 5.40 5.82 4.40
C VAL A 145 6.22 5.00 5.40
N LEU A 146 7.51 4.79 5.11
CA LEU A 146 8.43 4.09 6.03
C LEU A 146 8.65 4.87 7.33
N ARG A 147 8.81 6.20 7.25
CA ARG A 147 8.95 7.05 8.44
C ARG A 147 7.74 6.90 9.36
N VAL A 148 6.53 6.99 8.81
CA VAL A 148 5.28 6.86 9.58
C VAL A 148 5.12 5.45 10.14
N LEU A 149 5.42 4.40 9.38
CA LEU A 149 5.37 3.02 9.85
C LEU A 149 6.30 2.81 11.05
N ASN A 150 7.54 3.31 10.97
CA ASN A 150 8.48 3.28 12.09
C ASN A 150 7.93 4.02 13.31
N ALA A 151 7.39 5.23 13.11
CA ALA A 151 6.82 6.02 14.20
C ALA A 151 5.65 5.29 14.90
N LEU A 152 4.73 4.70 14.12
CA LEU A 152 3.61 3.93 14.65
C LEU A 152 4.06 2.72 15.49
N GLN A 153 5.19 2.10 15.13
CA GLN A 153 5.71 0.94 15.83
C GLN A 153 6.45 1.29 17.14
N THR A 154 6.82 2.55 17.36
CA THR A 154 7.42 2.95 18.65
C THR A 154 6.43 2.81 19.82
N GLY A 155 5.13 2.95 19.55
CA GLY A 155 4.09 3.01 20.58
C GLY A 155 4.20 4.25 21.49
N GLU A 156 4.96 5.27 21.08
CA GLU A 156 5.25 6.50 21.82
C GLU A 156 4.84 7.73 21.02
N LEU A 157 4.83 8.88 21.66
CA LEU A 157 4.53 10.15 21.02
C LEU A 157 5.74 10.59 20.19
N CYS A 158 5.58 10.61 18.87
CA CYS A 158 6.60 11.07 17.93
C CYS A 158 6.35 12.54 17.56
N PRO A 159 7.30 13.45 17.84
CA PRO A 159 7.13 14.87 17.50
C PRO A 159 7.18 15.09 15.98
N VAL A 160 6.89 16.35 15.59
CA VAL A 160 7.03 16.78 14.19
C VAL A 160 8.45 16.46 13.66
N GLU A 161 8.54 16.04 12.41
CA GLU A 161 9.82 15.65 11.76
C GLU A 161 10.58 14.52 12.50
N TRP A 162 9.89 13.74 13.31
CA TRP A 162 10.50 12.56 13.92
C TRP A 162 10.95 11.57 12.83
N ALA A 163 12.09 10.96 13.04
CA ALA A 163 12.61 9.90 12.18
C ALA A 163 13.31 8.85 13.05
N PRO A 164 13.50 7.61 12.55
CA PRO A 164 14.24 6.57 13.26
C PRO A 164 15.59 7.08 13.77
N GLY A 165 15.89 6.79 15.04
CA GLY A 165 17.08 7.28 15.74
C GLY A 165 16.93 8.61 16.48
N LYS A 166 15.84 9.36 16.25
CA LYS A 166 15.52 10.57 17.04
C LYS A 166 14.74 10.19 18.29
N LYS A 167 14.84 11.04 19.32
CA LYS A 167 14.08 10.87 20.57
C LYS A 167 12.58 11.07 20.34
N THR A 168 11.79 10.25 21.02
CA THR A 168 10.34 10.43 21.17
C THR A 168 10.05 11.35 22.35
N LEU A 169 8.78 11.70 22.55
CA LEU A 169 8.30 12.43 23.74
C LEU A 169 7.87 11.48 24.88
N GLY A 170 8.11 10.17 24.70
CA GLY A 170 7.70 9.14 25.64
C GLY A 170 6.23 8.70 25.44
N LYS A 171 5.74 7.93 26.40
CA LYS A 171 4.33 7.47 26.40
C LYS A 171 3.41 8.60 26.86
N GLY A 172 2.33 8.81 26.15
CA GLY A 172 1.27 9.74 26.50
C GLY A 172 0.30 9.15 27.55
#